data_2c25ba62f0e5b3a5b7a81c4460aa67a0
#
_entry.id   2c25ba62f0e5b3a5b7a81c4460aa67a0
#
_cell.length_a   1.000
_cell.length_b   1.000
_cell.length_c   1.000
_cell.angle_alpha   90.00
_cell.angle_beta   90.00
_cell.angle_gamma   90.00
#
_symmetry.space_group_name_H-M   'P 1'
#
loop_
_entity.id
_entity.type
_entity.pdbx_description
1 polymer ?
#
loop_
_entity_poly.entity_id
_entity_poly.type
_entity_poly.pdbx_seq_one_letter_code
_entity_poly.pdbx_strand_id
1 'polypeptide(L)'
;MKRKAFLIVVFSQFLISPTAFAADNTGAVWTEVGVSKALPYNLSIEGSLEHRSLDWLDWSSRWNVGAGLGYKPNKYVKLGVSYTFIQKHYQEEWKDNIGNKSGQWNGYNVDAANWANRHRLALDVTGTMKFRKTLRISLRERYQYTHQAARDVDRMRLRDPLYDSDMNLIGFEDTTFVTDHKSAKNRHLLRSRLKFSIDKKGWKWEPYISVEAHNNLSDKMHLDKVRTIVGVDYSINKQHKVGAGYVFNHEEDDDGDQNIHAISIGYNYKF
;
A
#
# COMPACT_ATOMS: atom_id res chain seq x y z
N MET A 1 2.16 10.36 37.22
CA MET A 1 1.57 11.28 36.21
C MET A 1 2.26 11.30 34.83
N LYS A 2 3.19 10.37 34.49
CA LYS A 2 3.95 10.41 33.20
C LYS A 2 3.38 9.52 32.08
N ARG A 3 2.22 8.85 32.26
CA ARG A 3 1.64 7.92 31.28
C ARG A 3 0.60 8.52 30.32
N LYS A 4 0.18 9.78 30.52
CA LYS A 4 -0.87 10.43 29.71
C LYS A 4 -0.35 11.23 28.52
N ALA A 5 0.92 11.63 28.51
CA ALA A 5 1.48 12.47 27.45
C ALA A 5 1.79 11.72 26.13
N PHE A 6 2.08 10.40 26.19
CA PHE A 6 2.42 9.61 25.00
C PHE A 6 1.21 9.33 24.10
N LEU A 7 0.00 9.31 24.64
CA LEU A 7 -1.23 9.02 23.89
C LEU A 7 -1.71 10.24 23.06
N ILE A 8 -1.35 11.46 23.46
CA ILE A 8 -1.85 12.70 22.82
C ILE A 8 -1.11 13.00 21.51
N VAL A 9 0.19 12.70 21.43
CA VAL A 9 0.99 12.98 20.21
C VAL A 9 0.59 12.08 19.04
N VAL A 10 0.13 10.85 19.30
CA VAL A 10 -0.31 9.91 18.24
C VAL A 10 -1.71 10.26 17.72
N PHE A 11 -2.57 10.85 18.54
CA PHE A 11 -3.95 11.18 18.14
C PHE A 11 -4.05 12.39 17.20
N SER A 12 -3.07 13.29 17.21
CA SER A 12 -3.06 14.47 16.33
C SER A 12 -2.80 14.13 14.85
N GLN A 13 -2.26 12.95 14.54
CA GLN A 13 -1.99 12.52 13.17
C GLN A 13 -3.23 11.93 12.47
N PHE A 14 -4.32 11.67 13.20
CA PHE A 14 -5.54 11.08 12.65
C PHE A 14 -6.67 12.09 12.36
N LEU A 15 -6.37 13.39 12.37
CA LEU A 15 -7.31 14.41 11.91
C LEU A 15 -7.34 14.37 10.38
N ILE A 16 -8.30 13.62 9.84
CA ILE A 16 -8.53 13.44 8.40
C ILE A 16 -8.92 14.79 7.81
N SER A 17 -8.14 15.26 6.84
CA SER A 17 -8.52 16.40 6.02
C SER A 17 -9.78 16.09 5.19
N PRO A 18 -10.72 17.03 5.04
CA PRO A 18 -11.96 16.81 4.28
C PRO A 18 -11.78 16.76 2.75
N THR A 19 -10.56 16.75 2.22
CA THR A 19 -10.23 16.75 0.78
C THR A 19 -10.52 15.42 0.07
N ALA A 20 -10.94 14.37 0.78
CA ALA A 20 -11.12 13.02 0.23
C ALA A 20 -12.27 12.84 -0.79
N PHE A 21 -13.00 13.89 -1.17
CA PHE A 21 -14.19 13.75 -2.02
C PHE A 21 -14.00 14.15 -3.49
N ALA A 22 -12.85 14.70 -3.86
CA ALA A 22 -12.57 15.14 -5.24
C ALA A 22 -11.62 14.19 -6.01
N ALA A 23 -11.17 13.10 -5.39
CA ALA A 23 -10.21 12.18 -5.98
C ALA A 23 -10.88 11.12 -6.86
N ASP A 24 -10.16 10.61 -7.86
CA ASP A 24 -10.59 9.50 -8.69
C ASP A 24 -10.82 8.23 -7.85
N ASN A 25 -11.93 7.54 -8.08
CA ASN A 25 -12.32 6.36 -7.33
C ASN A 25 -12.05 5.08 -8.13
N THR A 26 -11.27 4.17 -7.58
CA THR A 26 -10.91 2.89 -8.20
C THR A 26 -11.32 1.72 -7.31
N GLY A 27 -12.02 0.72 -7.89
CA GLY A 27 -12.34 -0.54 -7.23
C GLY A 27 -11.14 -1.49 -7.22
N ALA A 28 -10.99 -2.35 -6.20
CA ALA A 28 -9.87 -3.28 -6.10
C ALA A 28 -10.23 -4.56 -5.35
N VAL A 29 -9.46 -5.63 -5.59
CA VAL A 29 -9.49 -6.85 -4.79
C VAL A 29 -8.08 -7.18 -4.31
N TRP A 30 -7.93 -7.37 -3.00
CA TRP A 30 -6.67 -7.72 -2.37
C TRP A 30 -6.78 -9.10 -1.72
N THR A 31 -5.89 -10.00 -2.09
CA THR A 31 -5.84 -11.35 -1.52
C THR A 31 -4.51 -11.58 -0.84
N GLU A 32 -4.51 -12.24 0.32
CA GLU A 32 -3.31 -12.54 1.07
C GLU A 32 -3.36 -13.97 1.63
N VAL A 33 -2.27 -14.70 1.49
CA VAL A 33 -2.03 -15.97 2.17
C VAL A 33 -0.82 -15.79 3.08
N GLY A 34 -1.02 -16.02 4.37
CA GLY A 34 0.02 -15.94 5.40
C GLY A 34 0.30 -17.30 6.04
N VAL A 35 1.54 -17.50 6.41
CA VAL A 35 1.97 -18.64 7.22
C VAL A 35 2.80 -18.13 8.39
N SER A 36 2.65 -18.77 9.55
CA SER A 36 3.45 -18.42 10.72
C SER A 36 3.79 -19.62 11.59
N LYS A 37 4.96 -19.59 12.19
CA LYS A 37 5.42 -20.60 13.16
C LYS A 37 5.99 -19.93 14.39
N ALA A 38 5.49 -20.33 15.55
CA ALA A 38 6.08 -19.97 16.83
C ALA A 38 7.36 -20.79 17.05
N LEU A 39 8.41 -20.12 17.52
CA LEU A 39 9.72 -20.69 17.84
C LEU A 39 9.98 -20.53 19.35
N PRO A 40 10.99 -21.25 19.91
CA PRO A 40 11.47 -21.03 21.27
C PRO A 40 11.84 -19.54 21.51
N TYR A 41 11.97 -19.15 22.76
CA TYR A 41 12.39 -17.83 23.20
C TYR A 41 11.48 -16.67 22.73
N ASN A 42 10.18 -16.93 22.59
CA ASN A 42 9.19 -15.93 22.12
C ASN A 42 9.46 -15.38 20.71
N LEU A 43 10.17 -16.13 19.90
CA LEU A 43 10.40 -15.83 18.49
C LEU A 43 9.25 -16.37 17.62
N SER A 44 9.07 -15.80 16.44
CA SER A 44 8.21 -16.30 15.38
C SER A 44 8.81 -16.05 14.01
N ILE A 45 8.54 -16.94 13.05
CA ILE A 45 8.79 -16.70 11.64
C ILE A 45 7.45 -16.56 10.93
N GLU A 46 7.41 -15.70 9.93
CA GLU A 46 6.23 -15.37 9.17
C GLU A 46 6.57 -15.35 7.68
N GLY A 47 5.69 -15.86 6.85
CA GLY A 47 5.76 -15.79 5.40
C GLY A 47 4.43 -15.28 4.85
N SER A 48 4.44 -14.56 3.73
CA SER A 48 3.23 -14.08 3.09
C SER A 48 3.35 -14.02 1.58
N LEU A 49 2.23 -14.26 0.92
CA LEU A 49 2.00 -14.00 -0.49
C LEU A 49 0.77 -13.10 -0.60
N GLU A 50 0.90 -11.95 -1.22
CA GLU A 50 -0.20 -11.01 -1.43
C GLU A 50 -0.32 -10.70 -2.91
N HIS A 51 -1.55 -10.69 -3.43
CA HIS A 51 -1.89 -10.20 -4.75
C HIS A 51 -2.88 -9.05 -4.63
N ARG A 52 -2.73 -8.03 -5.46
CA ARG A 52 -3.66 -6.92 -5.59
C ARG A 52 -4.03 -6.72 -7.03
N SER A 53 -5.31 -6.58 -7.29
CA SER A 53 -5.84 -6.09 -8.55
C SER A 53 -6.36 -4.65 -8.40
N LEU A 54 -6.50 -3.95 -9.50
CA LEU A 54 -7.25 -2.71 -9.64
C LEU A 54 -8.36 -2.93 -10.66
N ASP A 55 -9.28 -1.98 -10.78
CA ASP A 55 -10.48 -2.10 -11.60
C ASP A 55 -11.18 -3.44 -11.34
N TRP A 56 -11.39 -3.70 -10.03
CA TRP A 56 -11.85 -4.97 -9.46
C TRP A 56 -10.87 -6.11 -9.76
N LEU A 57 -11.10 -6.94 -10.75
CA LEU A 57 -10.24 -8.06 -11.12
C LEU A 57 -9.61 -7.93 -12.52
N ASP A 58 -9.95 -6.86 -13.24
CA ASP A 58 -9.56 -6.70 -14.64
C ASP A 58 -8.05 -6.52 -14.79
N TRP A 59 -7.39 -5.98 -13.75
CA TRP A 59 -5.98 -5.69 -13.86
C TRP A 59 -5.17 -6.09 -12.62
N SER A 60 -4.15 -6.95 -12.83
CA SER A 60 -3.19 -7.34 -11.79
C SER A 60 -2.18 -6.23 -11.54
N SER A 61 -2.32 -5.51 -10.42
CA SER A 61 -1.48 -4.35 -10.12
C SER A 61 -0.21 -4.71 -9.36
N ARG A 62 -0.23 -5.78 -8.53
CA ARG A 62 0.91 -6.09 -7.69
C ARG A 62 0.90 -7.49 -7.09
N TRP A 63 2.11 -8.08 -7.05
CA TRP A 63 2.43 -9.28 -6.29
C TRP A 63 3.46 -8.95 -5.22
N ASN A 64 3.27 -9.47 -4.00
CA ASN A 64 4.20 -9.33 -2.90
C ASN A 64 4.51 -10.71 -2.31
N VAL A 65 5.79 -11.02 -2.15
CA VAL A 65 6.27 -12.19 -1.41
C VAL A 65 7.08 -11.71 -0.23
N GLY A 66 6.67 -12.08 0.98
CA GLY A 66 7.26 -11.58 2.22
C GLY A 66 7.75 -12.68 3.15
N ALA A 67 8.82 -12.39 3.89
CA ALA A 67 9.30 -13.17 5.01
C ALA A 67 9.64 -12.26 6.18
N GLY A 68 9.43 -12.73 7.41
CA GLY A 68 9.67 -11.93 8.60
C GLY A 68 10.02 -12.74 9.83
N LEU A 69 10.66 -12.04 10.77
CA LEU A 69 10.96 -12.53 12.12
C LEU A 69 10.25 -11.64 13.13
N GLY A 70 9.62 -12.25 14.11
CA GLY A 70 8.99 -11.56 15.23
C GLY A 70 9.60 -11.98 16.55
N TYR A 71 9.69 -11.04 17.49
CA TYR A 71 10.09 -11.28 18.86
C TYR A 71 9.10 -10.63 19.83
N LYS A 72 8.65 -11.38 20.84
CA LYS A 72 7.72 -10.90 21.87
C LYS A 72 8.41 -10.87 23.23
N PRO A 73 9.09 -9.77 23.59
CA PRO A 73 9.74 -9.66 24.90
C PRO A 73 8.75 -9.82 26.06
N ASN A 74 7.50 -9.45 25.85
CA ASN A 74 6.41 -9.60 26.82
C ASN A 74 5.04 -9.67 26.12
N LYS A 75 3.96 -9.83 26.90
CA LYS A 75 2.59 -9.93 26.37
C LYS A 75 2.05 -8.64 25.72
N TYR A 76 2.70 -7.52 25.91
CA TYR A 76 2.23 -6.21 25.45
C TYR A 76 2.97 -5.71 24.20
N VAL A 77 4.21 -6.17 23.98
CA VAL A 77 5.09 -5.67 22.93
C VAL A 77 5.50 -6.79 21.98
N LYS A 78 5.44 -6.54 20.69
CA LYS A 78 6.03 -7.35 19.63
C LYS A 78 6.97 -6.47 18.82
N LEU A 79 8.18 -6.94 18.58
CA LEU A 79 9.14 -6.39 17.64
C LEU A 79 9.14 -7.26 16.39
N GLY A 80 9.42 -6.68 15.24
CA GLY A 80 9.47 -7.40 13.98
C GLY A 80 10.48 -6.82 13.02
N VAL A 81 11.07 -7.69 12.20
CA VAL A 81 11.83 -7.33 11.02
C VAL A 81 11.29 -8.14 9.86
N SER A 82 11.09 -7.53 8.70
CA SER A 82 10.58 -8.23 7.53
C SER A 82 11.21 -7.72 6.25
N TYR A 83 11.32 -8.63 5.29
CA TYR A 83 11.68 -8.36 3.91
C TYR A 83 10.51 -8.72 3.01
N THR A 84 10.25 -7.91 1.98
CA THR A 84 9.22 -8.17 0.98
C THR A 84 9.76 -7.87 -0.41
N PHE A 85 9.70 -8.86 -1.29
CA PHE A 85 9.86 -8.66 -2.73
C PHE A 85 8.52 -8.27 -3.32
N ILE A 86 8.50 -7.25 -4.17
CA ILE A 86 7.28 -6.68 -4.76
C ILE A 86 7.50 -6.57 -6.26
N GLN A 87 6.60 -7.14 -7.03
CA GLN A 87 6.42 -6.83 -8.43
C GLN A 87 5.22 -5.89 -8.59
N LYS A 88 5.45 -4.67 -9.05
CA LYS A 88 4.40 -3.70 -9.36
C LYS A 88 4.25 -3.60 -10.87
N HIS A 89 3.03 -3.78 -11.35
CA HIS A 89 2.64 -3.52 -12.73
C HIS A 89 2.24 -2.06 -12.88
N TYR A 90 2.75 -1.41 -13.89
CA TYR A 90 2.34 -0.09 -14.34
C TYR A 90 1.56 -0.25 -15.61
N GLN A 91 0.42 0.43 -15.72
CA GLN A 91 -0.35 0.51 -16.96
C GLN A 91 0.38 1.36 -18.00
N GLU A 92 -0.10 1.29 -19.23
CA GLU A 92 0.27 2.25 -20.26
C GLU A 92 -0.07 3.66 -19.79
N GLU A 93 0.85 4.58 -19.94
CA GLU A 93 0.71 5.95 -19.46
C GLU A 93 0.91 6.94 -20.60
N TRP A 94 -0.12 7.73 -20.87
CA TRP A 94 -0.11 8.78 -21.87
C TRP A 94 0.25 10.12 -21.21
N LYS A 95 1.33 10.74 -21.66
CA LYS A 95 1.82 12.03 -21.16
C LYS A 95 1.85 13.04 -22.27
N ASP A 96 1.24 14.19 -22.04
CA ASP A 96 1.32 15.31 -22.96
C ASP A 96 2.78 15.72 -23.19
N ASN A 97 3.13 15.92 -24.46
CA ASN A 97 4.39 16.53 -24.83
C ASN A 97 4.16 18.01 -25.12
N ILE A 98 4.63 18.86 -24.20
CA ILE A 98 4.59 20.32 -24.34
C ILE A 98 5.99 20.78 -24.75
N GLY A 99 6.08 21.44 -25.88
CA GLY A 99 7.37 21.94 -26.41
C GLY A 99 8.00 22.98 -25.49
N ASN A 100 9.22 22.72 -25.02
CA ASN A 100 9.93 23.56 -24.05
C ASN A 100 10.12 25.02 -24.50
N LYS A 101 10.13 25.31 -25.81
CA LYS A 101 10.34 26.67 -26.37
C LYS A 101 9.03 27.34 -26.75
N SER A 102 8.03 26.60 -27.20
CA SER A 102 6.77 27.16 -27.69
C SER A 102 5.67 27.17 -26.61
N GLY A 103 5.79 26.33 -25.58
CA GLY A 103 4.74 26.08 -24.61
C GLY A 103 3.49 25.41 -25.22
N GLN A 104 3.55 25.03 -26.51
CA GLN A 104 2.43 24.41 -27.23
C GLN A 104 2.51 22.89 -27.12
N TRP A 105 1.35 22.28 -27.02
CA TRP A 105 1.22 20.84 -27.09
C TRP A 105 1.60 20.35 -28.50
N ASN A 106 2.41 19.30 -28.57
CA ASN A 106 2.90 18.69 -29.82
C ASN A 106 2.87 17.15 -29.73
N GLY A 107 1.76 16.59 -29.24
CA GLY A 107 1.56 15.14 -29.20
C GLY A 107 1.79 14.50 -27.85
N TYR A 108 2.08 13.18 -27.84
CA TYR A 108 2.17 12.38 -26.63
C TYR A 108 3.50 11.62 -26.49
N ASN A 109 3.87 11.35 -25.25
CA ASN A 109 4.81 10.30 -24.88
C ASN A 109 3.99 9.18 -24.23
N VAL A 110 3.98 8.00 -24.83
CA VAL A 110 3.23 6.84 -24.35
C VAL A 110 4.22 5.83 -23.79
N ASP A 111 4.27 5.70 -22.47
CA ASP A 111 5.06 4.67 -21.80
C ASP A 111 4.30 3.35 -21.82
N ALA A 112 4.88 2.30 -22.38
CA ALA A 112 4.25 0.99 -22.45
C ALA A 112 4.06 0.38 -21.05
N ALA A 113 3.02 -0.45 -20.90
CA ALA A 113 2.80 -1.21 -19.69
C ALA A 113 4.03 -2.04 -19.31
N ASN A 114 4.44 -2.00 -18.05
CA ASN A 114 5.67 -2.65 -17.61
C ASN A 114 5.62 -3.10 -16.15
N TRP A 115 6.50 -4.05 -15.80
CA TRP A 115 6.68 -4.52 -14.43
C TRP A 115 7.93 -3.90 -13.80
N ALA A 116 7.80 -3.48 -12.54
CA ALA A 116 8.92 -2.99 -11.73
C ALA A 116 9.13 -3.84 -10.49
N ASN A 117 10.38 -4.22 -10.25
CA ASN A 117 10.79 -4.93 -9.06
C ASN A 117 11.15 -3.95 -7.95
N ARG A 118 10.65 -4.25 -6.74
CA ARG A 118 10.94 -3.47 -5.54
C ARG A 118 11.33 -4.40 -4.41
N HIS A 119 12.29 -3.95 -3.61
CA HIS A 119 12.75 -4.62 -2.40
C HIS A 119 12.39 -3.76 -1.21
N ARG A 120 11.72 -4.34 -0.21
CA ARG A 120 11.25 -3.62 0.97
C ARG A 120 11.81 -4.28 2.22
N LEU A 121 12.45 -3.48 3.06
CA LEU A 121 12.81 -3.84 4.43
C LEU A 121 11.91 -3.07 5.38
N ALA A 122 11.46 -3.72 6.46
CA ALA A 122 10.67 -3.06 7.47
C ALA A 122 11.06 -3.49 8.89
N LEU A 123 11.02 -2.53 9.80
CA LEU A 123 11.20 -2.71 11.24
C LEU A 123 9.90 -2.32 11.94
N ASP A 124 9.37 -3.21 12.76
CA ASP A 124 8.08 -3.02 13.43
C ASP A 124 8.21 -3.00 14.95
N VAL A 125 7.49 -2.10 15.57
CA VAL A 125 7.19 -2.13 16.99
C VAL A 125 5.68 -2.12 17.15
N THR A 126 5.10 -3.14 17.79
CA THR A 126 3.65 -3.21 18.04
C THR A 126 3.39 -3.29 19.52
N GLY A 127 2.68 -2.30 20.05
CA GLY A 127 2.11 -2.31 21.38
C GLY A 127 0.67 -2.84 21.34
N THR A 128 0.31 -3.75 22.25
CA THR A 128 -1.04 -4.30 22.33
C THR A 128 -1.54 -4.29 23.77
N MET A 129 -2.77 -3.84 23.96
CA MET A 129 -3.45 -3.80 25.25
C MET A 129 -4.87 -4.36 25.11
N LYS A 130 -5.31 -5.16 26.11
CA LYS A 130 -6.69 -5.60 26.22
C LYS A 130 -7.40 -4.78 27.30
N PHE A 131 -8.53 -4.21 26.92
CA PHE A 131 -9.42 -3.49 27.82
C PHE A 131 -10.67 -4.33 28.09
N ARG A 132 -11.08 -4.42 29.38
CA ARG A 132 -12.25 -5.21 29.84
C ARG A 132 -12.30 -6.64 29.28
N LYS A 133 -11.14 -7.28 29.04
CA LYS A 133 -10.98 -8.67 28.54
C LYS A 133 -11.59 -8.92 27.14
N THR A 134 -12.16 -7.92 26.49
CA THR A 134 -12.89 -8.06 25.22
C THR A 134 -12.34 -7.17 24.13
N LEU A 135 -12.10 -5.88 24.42
CA LEU A 135 -11.56 -4.93 23.47
C LEU A 135 -10.04 -5.02 23.44
N ARG A 136 -9.47 -5.30 22.26
CA ARG A 136 -8.04 -5.27 22.02
C ARG A 136 -7.71 -4.01 21.23
N ILE A 137 -6.77 -3.21 21.74
CA ILE A 137 -6.24 -2.03 21.07
C ILE A 137 -4.77 -2.33 20.77
N SER A 138 -4.35 -2.12 19.53
CA SER A 138 -2.94 -2.22 19.14
C SER A 138 -2.50 -1.01 18.33
N LEU A 139 -1.32 -0.51 18.67
CA LEU A 139 -0.59 0.52 17.94
C LEU A 139 0.65 -0.12 17.36
N ARG A 140 0.85 0.02 16.04
CA ARG A 140 2.05 -0.44 15.35
C ARG A 140 2.73 0.75 14.69
N GLU A 141 3.99 0.94 15.03
CA GLU A 141 4.91 1.82 14.30
C GLU A 141 5.82 0.97 13.44
N ARG A 142 5.93 1.33 12.16
CA ARG A 142 6.74 0.62 11.17
C ARG A 142 7.60 1.61 10.41
N TYR A 143 8.91 1.51 10.56
CA TYR A 143 9.84 2.08 9.60
C TYR A 143 9.96 1.17 8.39
N GLN A 144 9.90 1.72 7.19
CA GLN A 144 9.93 0.98 5.94
C GLN A 144 10.88 1.66 4.96
N TYR A 145 11.86 0.92 4.49
CA TYR A 145 12.71 1.28 3.36
C TYR A 145 12.29 0.48 2.13
N THR A 146 12.06 1.14 1.02
CA THR A 146 11.74 0.49 -0.26
C THR A 146 12.71 0.98 -1.33
N HIS A 147 13.42 0.04 -1.94
CA HIS A 147 14.24 0.25 -3.13
C HIS A 147 13.51 -0.27 -4.35
N GLN A 148 13.33 0.56 -5.37
CA GLN A 148 12.87 0.18 -6.69
C GLN A 148 14.06 0.16 -7.63
N ALA A 149 14.32 -0.97 -8.29
CA ALA A 149 15.40 -1.09 -9.26
C ALA A 149 15.18 -0.17 -10.47
N ALA A 150 16.26 0.27 -11.08
CA ALA A 150 16.20 0.91 -12.39
C ALA A 150 15.62 -0.07 -13.42
N ARG A 151 14.96 0.47 -14.43
CA ARG A 151 14.37 -0.33 -15.50
C ARG A 151 14.26 0.46 -16.79
N ASP A 152 14.24 -0.26 -17.89
CA ASP A 152 13.97 0.27 -19.19
C ASP A 152 12.48 0.11 -19.51
N VAL A 153 11.89 1.11 -20.14
CA VAL A 153 10.47 1.15 -20.51
C VAL A 153 10.39 1.55 -21.98
N ASP A 154 9.69 0.74 -22.77
CA ASP A 154 9.42 1.09 -24.16
C ASP A 154 8.47 2.28 -24.20
N ARG A 155 8.85 3.28 -24.99
CA ARG A 155 8.10 4.52 -25.14
C ARG A 155 7.85 4.81 -26.61
N MET A 156 6.60 5.06 -26.92
CA MET A 156 6.19 5.60 -28.23
C MET A 156 6.07 7.13 -28.10
N ARG A 157 6.73 7.83 -28.98
CA ARG A 157 6.62 9.29 -29.13
C ARG A 157 5.78 9.59 -30.34
N LEU A 158 4.65 10.28 -30.11
CA LEU A 158 3.72 10.74 -31.14
C LEU A 158 3.91 12.24 -31.29
N ARG A 159 4.23 12.70 -32.51
CA ARG A 159 4.54 14.11 -32.78
C ARG A 159 3.80 14.59 -34.03
N ASP A 160 3.71 15.92 -34.13
CA ASP A 160 3.12 16.62 -35.28
C ASP A 160 1.70 16.09 -35.55
N PRO A 161 0.72 16.52 -34.69
CA PRO A 161 -0.66 16.07 -34.75
C PRO A 161 -1.33 16.45 -36.08
N LEU A 162 -2.01 15.50 -36.69
CA LEU A 162 -2.79 15.68 -37.91
C LEU A 162 -4.25 15.89 -37.54
N TYR A 163 -4.88 16.88 -38.18
CA TYR A 163 -6.28 17.23 -37.96
C TYR A 163 -7.09 17.11 -39.24
N ASP A 164 -8.34 16.73 -39.11
CA ASP A 164 -9.30 16.81 -40.23
C ASP A 164 -9.82 18.25 -40.46
N SER A 165 -10.74 18.40 -41.42
CA SER A 165 -11.34 19.70 -41.74
C SER A 165 -12.14 20.32 -40.58
N ASP A 166 -12.60 19.51 -39.66
CA ASP A 166 -13.38 19.90 -38.47
C ASP A 166 -12.53 20.06 -37.21
N MET A 167 -11.20 20.07 -37.37
CA MET A 167 -10.19 20.19 -36.29
C MET A 167 -10.19 19.02 -35.28
N ASN A 168 -10.68 17.84 -35.66
CA ASN A 168 -10.53 16.65 -34.86
C ASN A 168 -9.17 16.02 -35.10
N LEU A 169 -8.51 15.55 -34.03
CA LEU A 169 -7.25 14.84 -34.12
C LEU A 169 -7.47 13.48 -34.79
N ILE A 170 -6.84 13.25 -35.96
CA ILE A 170 -6.96 12.03 -36.75
C ILE A 170 -5.69 11.15 -36.70
N GLY A 171 -4.57 11.67 -36.19
CA GLY A 171 -3.32 10.92 -36.07
C GLY A 171 -2.11 11.81 -35.81
N PHE A 172 -0.93 11.26 -36.04
CA PHE A 172 0.33 11.93 -35.89
C PHE A 172 1.21 11.65 -37.12
N GLU A 173 1.93 12.67 -37.61
CA GLU A 173 2.83 12.53 -38.74
C GLU A 173 4.09 11.74 -38.39
N ASP A 174 4.65 12.00 -37.18
CA ASP A 174 5.85 11.31 -36.71
C ASP A 174 5.52 10.38 -35.53
N THR A 175 5.91 9.11 -35.66
CA THR A 175 5.82 8.08 -34.62
C THR A 175 7.16 7.41 -34.45
N THR A 176 7.78 7.61 -33.29
CA THR A 176 9.13 7.08 -32.99
C THR A 176 9.07 6.19 -31.76
N PHE A 177 9.69 5.01 -31.85
CA PHE A 177 9.84 4.09 -30.71
C PHE A 177 11.22 4.25 -30.09
N VAL A 178 11.27 4.44 -28.77
CA VAL A 178 12.51 4.60 -28.01
C VAL A 178 12.42 3.83 -26.69
N THR A 179 13.56 3.52 -26.13
CA THR A 179 13.63 2.98 -24.75
C THR A 179 13.91 4.12 -23.78
N ASP A 180 13.06 4.29 -22.77
CA ASP A 180 13.23 5.28 -21.71
C ASP A 180 13.79 4.65 -20.45
N HIS A 181 14.95 5.10 -20.01
CA HIS A 181 15.60 4.59 -18.81
C HIS A 181 15.05 5.25 -17.55
N LYS A 182 14.32 4.48 -16.73
CA LYS A 182 13.81 4.92 -15.41
C LYS A 182 14.85 4.62 -14.33
N SER A 183 15.38 5.64 -13.70
CA SER A 183 16.34 5.51 -12.61
C SER A 183 15.79 4.75 -11.42
N ALA A 184 16.68 4.15 -10.63
CA ALA A 184 16.34 3.55 -9.35
C ALA A 184 15.78 4.60 -8.38
N LYS A 185 14.80 4.21 -7.57
CA LYS A 185 14.17 5.10 -6.57
C LYS A 185 14.22 4.45 -5.19
N ASN A 186 14.50 5.27 -4.18
CA ASN A 186 14.47 4.88 -2.77
C ASN A 186 13.37 5.67 -2.07
N ARG A 187 12.65 5.01 -1.16
CA ARG A 187 11.60 5.65 -0.37
C ARG A 187 11.66 5.17 1.08
N HIS A 188 11.62 6.12 2.00
CA HIS A 188 11.61 5.87 3.43
C HIS A 188 10.24 6.31 3.98
N LEU A 189 9.54 5.42 4.64
CA LEU A 189 8.22 5.67 5.21
C LEU A 189 8.19 5.35 6.69
N LEU A 190 7.49 6.15 7.45
CA LEU A 190 6.97 5.80 8.77
C LEU A 190 5.48 5.48 8.64
N ARG A 191 5.08 4.29 9.08
CA ARG A 191 3.68 3.84 9.02
C ARG A 191 3.17 3.60 10.42
N SER A 192 2.20 4.43 10.82
CA SER A 192 1.54 4.34 12.12
C SER A 192 0.16 3.73 11.97
N ARG A 193 -0.09 2.57 12.59
CA ARG A 193 -1.39 1.87 12.52
C ARG A 193 -2.01 1.70 13.89
N LEU A 194 -3.21 2.22 14.05
CA LEU A 194 -4.07 1.98 15.20
C LEU A 194 -5.17 0.98 14.80
N LYS A 195 -5.29 -0.14 15.56
CA LYS A 195 -6.31 -1.17 15.33
C LYS A 195 -7.10 -1.40 16.62
N PHE A 196 -8.41 -1.42 16.49
CA PHE A 196 -9.36 -1.84 17.52
C PHE A 196 -10.00 -3.15 17.08
N SER A 197 -10.00 -4.17 17.93
CA SER A 197 -10.67 -5.44 17.64
C SER A 197 -11.39 -5.98 18.86
N ILE A 198 -12.48 -6.73 18.60
CA ILE A 198 -13.25 -7.41 19.64
C ILE A 198 -12.75 -8.86 19.71
N ASP A 199 -12.02 -9.17 20.78
CA ASP A 199 -11.46 -10.50 21.05
C ASP A 199 -12.08 -11.07 22.34
N LYS A 200 -13.28 -11.66 22.20
CA LYS A 200 -14.02 -12.27 23.30
C LYS A 200 -13.69 -13.75 23.40
N LYS A 201 -13.37 -14.22 24.61
CA LYS A 201 -13.09 -15.65 24.87
C LYS A 201 -14.24 -16.55 24.38
N GLY A 202 -13.91 -17.56 23.60
CA GLY A 202 -14.86 -18.52 23.02
C GLY A 202 -15.51 -18.08 21.70
N TRP A 203 -15.35 -16.84 21.28
CA TRP A 203 -15.79 -16.40 19.95
C TRP A 203 -14.75 -16.79 18.90
N LYS A 204 -15.24 -17.23 17.75
CA LYS A 204 -14.42 -17.50 16.56
C LYS A 204 -14.26 -16.26 15.68
N TRP A 205 -15.12 -15.26 15.86
CA TRP A 205 -15.17 -14.01 15.10
C TRP A 205 -14.40 -12.91 15.83
N GLU A 206 -13.55 -12.19 15.14
CA GLU A 206 -12.80 -11.02 15.64
C GLU A 206 -13.04 -9.83 14.69
N PRO A 207 -14.18 -9.10 14.83
CA PRO A 207 -14.38 -7.90 14.06
C PRO A 207 -13.39 -6.81 14.48
N TYR A 208 -12.97 -5.99 13.51
CA TYR A 208 -12.00 -4.93 13.75
C TYR A 208 -12.18 -3.72 12.84
N ILE A 209 -11.66 -2.60 13.32
CA ILE A 209 -11.40 -1.41 12.53
C ILE A 209 -9.93 -1.01 12.74
N SER A 210 -9.29 -0.54 11.67
CA SER A 210 -7.94 0.03 11.78
C SER A 210 -7.78 1.23 10.88
N VAL A 211 -6.99 2.20 11.34
CA VAL A 211 -6.55 3.35 10.55
C VAL A 211 -5.03 3.33 10.51
N GLU A 212 -4.46 3.58 9.35
CA GLU A 212 -3.02 3.58 9.12
C GLU A 212 -2.63 4.83 8.33
N ALA A 213 -1.69 5.61 8.85
CA ALA A 213 -1.07 6.75 8.20
C ALA A 213 0.31 6.35 7.65
N HIS A 214 0.66 6.85 6.47
CA HIS A 214 1.95 6.63 5.81
C HIS A 214 2.63 7.97 5.61
N ASN A 215 3.65 8.25 6.41
CA ASN A 215 4.41 9.49 6.35
C ASN A 215 5.72 9.29 5.60
N ASN A 216 5.98 10.12 4.62
CA ASN A 216 7.20 10.10 3.81
C ASN A 216 8.35 10.80 4.55
N LEU A 217 9.32 10.01 5.01
CA LEU A 217 10.48 10.54 5.73
C LEU A 217 11.47 11.27 4.80
N SER A 218 11.43 10.97 3.51
CA SER A 218 12.27 11.64 2.50
C SER A 218 11.70 13.00 2.10
N ASP A 219 10.42 13.26 2.43
CA ASP A 219 9.73 14.51 2.16
C ASP A 219 9.12 15.08 3.44
N LYS A 220 9.95 15.55 4.36
CA LYS A 220 9.57 16.30 5.58
C LYS A 220 8.38 15.72 6.36
N MET A 221 8.22 14.39 6.38
CA MET A 221 7.08 13.69 7.03
C MET A 221 5.74 13.95 6.34
N HIS A 222 5.74 14.27 5.03
CA HIS A 222 4.50 14.43 4.27
C HIS A 222 3.61 13.19 4.41
N LEU A 223 2.30 13.39 4.55
CA LEU A 223 1.32 12.32 4.68
C LEU A 223 0.90 11.83 3.29
N ASP A 224 1.61 10.85 2.74
CA ASP A 224 1.35 10.33 1.40
C ASP A 224 0.07 9.49 1.30
N LYS A 225 -0.41 8.92 2.44
CA LYS A 225 -1.50 7.95 2.40
C LYS A 225 -2.17 7.77 3.74
N VAL A 226 -3.50 7.69 3.70
CA VAL A 226 -4.33 7.22 4.80
C VAL A 226 -5.10 5.98 4.36
N ARG A 227 -5.04 4.94 5.19
CA ARG A 227 -5.79 3.69 4.95
C ARG A 227 -6.69 3.37 6.12
N THR A 228 -7.97 3.14 5.84
CA THR A 228 -8.94 2.63 6.81
C THR A 228 -9.38 1.23 6.40
N ILE A 229 -9.44 0.31 7.35
CA ILE A 229 -9.92 -1.05 7.13
C ILE A 229 -10.98 -1.38 8.16
N VAL A 230 -12.14 -1.81 7.69
CA VAL A 230 -13.19 -2.43 8.50
C VAL A 230 -13.30 -3.88 8.07
N GLY A 231 -13.15 -4.81 9.01
CA GLY A 231 -13.10 -6.22 8.65
C GLY A 231 -13.43 -7.15 9.79
N VAL A 232 -13.42 -8.43 9.47
CA VAL A 232 -13.66 -9.51 10.40
C VAL A 232 -12.71 -10.66 10.10
N ASP A 233 -12.11 -11.18 11.16
CA ASP A 233 -11.31 -12.39 11.14
C ASP A 233 -12.14 -13.54 11.74
N TYR A 234 -12.13 -14.71 11.10
CA TYR A 234 -12.79 -15.94 11.58
C TYR A 234 -11.76 -17.03 11.83
N SER A 235 -11.67 -17.49 13.06
CA SER A 235 -10.81 -18.61 13.45
C SER A 235 -11.55 -19.94 13.23
N ILE A 236 -11.23 -20.64 12.14
CA ILE A 236 -11.77 -21.98 11.85
C ILE A 236 -11.39 -22.93 13.01
N ASN A 237 -10.10 -22.91 13.35
CA ASN A 237 -9.52 -23.62 14.49
C ASN A 237 -8.28 -22.87 15.00
N LYS A 238 -7.41 -23.52 15.79
CA LYS A 238 -6.18 -22.90 16.34
C LYS A 238 -5.11 -22.60 15.28
N GLN A 239 -5.16 -23.28 14.14
CA GLN A 239 -4.16 -23.19 13.08
C GLN A 239 -4.66 -22.37 11.87
N HIS A 240 -5.95 -22.43 11.58
CA HIS A 240 -6.54 -21.84 10.37
C HIS A 240 -7.40 -20.63 10.71
N LYS A 241 -7.09 -19.50 10.08
CA LYS A 241 -7.82 -18.24 10.22
C LYS A 241 -8.08 -17.65 8.83
N VAL A 242 -9.32 -17.27 8.56
CA VAL A 242 -9.71 -16.51 7.36
C VAL A 242 -10.13 -15.10 7.77
N GLY A 243 -9.92 -14.14 6.90
CA GLY A 243 -10.31 -12.75 7.12
C GLY A 243 -10.96 -12.17 5.87
N ALA A 244 -11.92 -11.27 6.08
CA ALA A 244 -12.48 -10.44 5.03
C ALA A 244 -12.61 -9.01 5.54
N GLY A 245 -12.46 -8.04 4.64
CA GLY A 245 -12.58 -6.65 5.01
C GLY A 245 -12.76 -5.72 3.82
N TYR A 246 -13.27 -4.56 4.12
CA TYR A 246 -13.32 -3.42 3.21
C TYR A 246 -12.16 -2.48 3.55
N VAL A 247 -11.43 -2.08 2.54
CA VAL A 247 -10.31 -1.17 2.62
C VAL A 247 -10.64 0.11 1.87
N PHE A 248 -10.60 1.22 2.57
CA PHE A 248 -10.55 2.54 1.96
C PHE A 248 -9.12 3.06 2.06
N ASN A 249 -8.54 3.47 0.93
CA ASN A 249 -7.18 3.93 0.84
C ASN A 249 -7.15 5.23 0.05
N HIS A 250 -6.87 6.33 0.72
CA HIS A 250 -6.66 7.62 0.11
C HIS A 250 -5.16 7.84 -0.04
N GLU A 251 -4.72 8.05 -1.28
CA GLU A 251 -3.32 8.33 -1.64
C GLU A 251 -3.25 9.74 -2.21
N GLU A 252 -2.35 10.54 -1.69
CA GLU A 252 -1.93 11.79 -2.27
C GLU A 252 -0.59 11.54 -2.98
N ASP A 253 -0.54 11.67 -4.30
CA ASP A 253 0.66 11.45 -5.11
C ASP A 253 0.87 12.65 -6.03
N ASP A 254 2.07 12.79 -6.60
CA ASP A 254 2.45 13.90 -7.53
C ASP A 254 1.51 13.99 -8.75
N ASP A 255 0.85 12.87 -9.11
CA ASP A 255 -0.10 12.78 -10.24
C ASP A 255 -1.56 13.08 -9.83
N GLY A 256 -1.82 13.43 -8.56
CA GLY A 256 -3.13 13.78 -8.01
C GLY A 256 -3.63 12.82 -6.93
N ASP A 257 -4.80 13.15 -6.37
CA ASP A 257 -5.42 12.38 -5.30
C ASP A 257 -6.18 11.18 -5.85
N GLN A 258 -5.92 9.99 -5.32
CA GLN A 258 -6.61 8.76 -5.69
C GLN A 258 -7.25 8.08 -4.48
N ASN A 259 -8.51 7.66 -4.64
CA ASN A 259 -9.20 6.79 -3.69
C ASN A 259 -9.29 5.36 -4.22
N ILE A 260 -8.83 4.41 -3.42
CA ILE A 260 -8.96 2.98 -3.73
C ILE A 260 -9.94 2.34 -2.74
N HIS A 261 -10.98 1.74 -3.27
CA HIS A 261 -11.99 0.98 -2.55
C HIS A 261 -11.75 -0.51 -2.78
N ALA A 262 -11.18 -1.23 -1.80
CA ALA A 262 -10.83 -2.61 -2.00
C ALA A 262 -11.63 -3.56 -1.10
N ILE A 263 -11.95 -4.73 -1.65
CA ILE A 263 -12.34 -5.90 -0.87
C ILE A 263 -11.05 -6.68 -0.58
N SER A 264 -10.79 -6.94 0.70
CA SER A 264 -9.64 -7.76 1.12
C SER A 264 -10.09 -9.12 1.62
N ILE A 265 -9.39 -10.16 1.19
CA ILE A 265 -9.59 -11.54 1.61
C ILE A 265 -8.23 -12.11 2.04
N GLY A 266 -8.19 -12.67 3.24
CA GLY A 266 -6.96 -13.22 3.81
C GLY A 266 -7.15 -14.64 4.34
N TYR A 267 -6.11 -15.45 4.20
CA TYR A 267 -6.01 -16.75 4.85
C TYR A 267 -4.68 -16.84 5.58
N ASN A 268 -4.71 -17.27 6.83
CA ASN A 268 -3.52 -17.46 7.66
C ASN A 268 -3.47 -18.87 8.24
N TYR A 269 -2.31 -19.51 8.06
CA TYR A 269 -2.00 -20.80 8.66
C TYR A 269 -0.91 -20.64 9.74
N LYS A 270 -1.18 -21.23 10.89
CA LYS A 270 -0.24 -21.24 12.03
C LYS A 270 0.19 -22.66 12.35
N PHE A 271 1.50 -22.93 12.19
CA PHE A 271 2.11 -24.19 12.58
C PHE A 271 2.20 -24.36 14.10
#